data_dc3ea1bd555efde9ffea0f0ce598d56e
#
_entry.id   dc3ea1bd555efde9ffea0f0ce598d56e
#
_cell.length_a   1.000
_cell.length_b   1.000
_cell.length_c   1.000
_cell.angle_alpha   90.00
_cell.angle_beta   90.00
_cell.angle_gamma   90.00
#
_symmetry.space_group_name_H-M   'P 1'
#
loop_
_entity.id
_entity.type
_entity.pdbx_description
1 polymer ?
#
loop_
_entity_poly.entity_id
_entity_poly.type
_entity_poly.pdbx_seq_one_letter_code
_entity_poly.pdbx_strand_id
1 'polypeptide(L)'
;MKILFSPSEMKSELGGDARICERNFIFADLYEKRLQMLRAYADFVDKASEAELCKLFGLKKWDAALRENIFEKGCAKALLRYTGTAYRALGYASLSPGAQEFAERNTIIFSNLFGPVLGGDALPNYKLKQGEKFGGIDAAKFYRDSFSAALDRYLADECIVDLRAGFY
;
A
#
# COMPACT_ATOMS: atom_id res chain seq x y z
N MET A 1 8.35 -17.10 10.28
CA MET A 1 8.74 -15.74 10.78
C MET A 1 8.17 -14.70 9.83
N LYS A 2 7.55 -13.64 10.36
CA LYS A 2 7.01 -12.53 9.58
C LYS A 2 7.65 -11.21 10.02
N ILE A 3 7.77 -10.28 9.07
CA ILE A 3 8.34 -8.96 9.29
C ILE A 3 7.23 -7.95 9.07
N LEU A 4 6.92 -7.13 10.07
CA LEU A 4 5.96 -6.05 9.96
C LEU A 4 6.72 -4.78 9.59
N PHE A 5 6.28 -4.09 8.53
CA PHE A 5 7.01 -2.97 7.96
C PHE A 5 6.08 -1.79 7.66
N SER A 6 6.58 -0.57 7.86
CA SER A 6 5.83 0.63 7.50
C SER A 6 5.86 0.86 5.98
N PRO A 7 4.80 1.44 5.39
CA PRO A 7 4.86 1.93 4.04
C PRO A 7 5.77 3.17 3.95
N SER A 8 5.97 3.69 2.73
CA SER A 8 6.62 4.97 2.50
C SER A 8 5.72 5.91 1.70
N GLU A 9 5.77 7.21 2.00
CA GLU A 9 5.12 8.22 1.17
C GLU A 9 5.79 8.32 -0.21
N MET A 10 7.10 8.10 -0.26
CA MET A 10 7.85 8.04 -1.52
C MET A 10 7.62 6.72 -2.22
N LYS A 11 7.29 6.79 -3.49
CA LYS A 11 7.01 5.63 -4.34
C LYS A 11 7.73 5.75 -5.68
N SER A 12 8.12 4.61 -6.25
CA SER A 12 8.68 4.54 -7.60
C SER A 12 7.59 4.74 -8.65
N GLU A 13 7.98 5.20 -9.83
CA GLU A 13 7.11 5.27 -11.01
C GLU A 13 7.07 3.93 -11.78
N LEU A 14 7.74 2.88 -11.28
CA LEU A 14 7.72 1.56 -11.89
C LEU A 14 6.28 1.08 -12.09
N GLY A 15 6.01 0.47 -13.22
CA GLY A 15 4.71 -0.13 -13.52
C GLY A 15 4.84 -1.09 -14.68
N GLY A 16 4.20 -2.25 -14.58
CA GLY A 16 4.07 -3.22 -15.65
C GLY A 16 2.69 -3.17 -16.29
N ASP A 17 2.38 -4.20 -17.08
CA ASP A 17 1.07 -4.35 -17.72
C ASP A 17 0.00 -4.86 -16.76
N ALA A 18 0.40 -5.44 -15.62
CA ALA A 18 -0.53 -5.93 -14.60
C ALA A 18 -1.33 -4.78 -13.99
N ARG A 19 -2.63 -5.03 -13.78
CA ARG A 19 -3.57 -4.11 -13.13
C ARG A 19 -4.01 -4.69 -11.79
N ILE A 20 -4.68 -3.87 -10.97
CA ILE A 20 -5.25 -4.31 -9.70
C ILE A 20 -6.22 -5.48 -9.93
N CYS A 21 -6.00 -6.59 -9.25
CA CYS A 21 -6.91 -7.73 -9.23
C CYS A 21 -6.77 -8.51 -7.91
N GLU A 22 -7.71 -9.42 -7.64
CA GLU A 22 -7.74 -10.20 -6.41
C GLU A 22 -6.42 -10.95 -6.15
N ARG A 23 -5.85 -11.55 -7.19
CA ARG A 23 -4.59 -12.30 -7.11
C ARG A 23 -3.36 -11.48 -6.74
N ASN A 24 -3.49 -10.14 -6.73
CA ASN A 24 -2.40 -9.25 -6.35
C ASN A 24 -2.17 -9.20 -4.83
N PHE A 25 -3.11 -9.73 -4.01
CA PHE A 25 -3.13 -9.41 -2.59
C PHE A 25 -3.28 -10.62 -1.69
N ILE A 26 -2.59 -10.57 -0.56
CA ILE A 26 -2.90 -11.40 0.61
C ILE A 26 -4.35 -11.11 1.07
N PHE A 27 -5.01 -12.08 1.71
CA PHE A 27 -6.40 -12.02 2.17
C PHE A 27 -7.39 -11.85 1.01
N ALA A 28 -7.36 -12.79 0.06
CA ALA A 28 -8.23 -12.79 -1.11
C ALA A 28 -9.73 -12.76 -0.72
N ASP A 29 -10.11 -13.40 0.38
CA ASP A 29 -11.46 -13.38 0.96
C ASP A 29 -11.92 -11.98 1.40
N LEU A 30 -11.00 -11.04 1.62
CA LEU A 30 -11.27 -9.64 1.94
C LEU A 30 -11.08 -8.70 0.75
N TYR A 31 -10.89 -9.24 -0.45
CA TYR A 31 -10.65 -8.40 -1.64
C TYR A 31 -11.78 -7.39 -1.89
N GLU A 32 -13.04 -7.78 -1.72
CA GLU A 32 -14.17 -6.87 -1.89
C GLU A 32 -14.14 -5.69 -0.89
N LYS A 33 -13.68 -5.91 0.33
CA LYS A 33 -13.45 -4.82 1.30
C LYS A 33 -12.36 -3.86 0.82
N ARG A 34 -11.26 -4.41 0.29
CA ARG A 34 -10.18 -3.62 -0.30
C ARG A 34 -10.68 -2.82 -1.51
N LEU A 35 -11.44 -3.48 -2.39
CA LEU A 35 -12.01 -2.86 -3.59
C LEU A 35 -12.98 -1.73 -3.25
N GLN A 36 -13.79 -1.88 -2.19
CA GLN A 36 -14.65 -0.81 -1.67
C GLN A 36 -13.85 0.45 -1.32
N MET A 37 -12.73 0.29 -0.61
CA MET A 37 -11.82 1.40 -0.25
C MET A 37 -11.21 2.04 -1.50
N LEU A 38 -10.73 1.23 -2.45
CA LEU A 38 -10.09 1.72 -3.68
C LEU A 38 -11.07 2.45 -4.59
N ARG A 39 -12.32 2.00 -4.68
CA ARG A 39 -13.38 2.70 -5.43
C ARG A 39 -13.70 4.05 -4.79
N ALA A 40 -13.85 4.09 -3.46
CA ALA A 40 -14.09 5.34 -2.75
C ALA A 40 -12.94 6.34 -2.93
N TYR A 41 -11.69 5.86 -2.93
CA TYR A 41 -10.52 6.69 -3.22
C TYR A 41 -10.54 7.20 -4.67
N ALA A 42 -10.79 6.34 -5.65
CA ALA A 42 -10.85 6.71 -7.06
C ALA A 42 -11.95 7.75 -7.32
N ASP A 43 -13.14 7.52 -6.77
CA ASP A 43 -14.28 8.45 -6.86
C ASP A 43 -13.96 9.82 -6.23
N PHE A 44 -13.26 9.84 -5.11
CA PHE A 44 -12.85 11.09 -4.47
C PHE A 44 -11.81 11.82 -5.33
N VAL A 45 -10.79 11.10 -5.84
CA VAL A 45 -9.75 11.69 -6.70
C VAL A 45 -10.34 12.28 -7.99
N ASP A 46 -11.36 11.64 -8.55
CA ASP A 46 -12.05 12.11 -9.75
C ASP A 46 -12.82 13.43 -9.51
N LYS A 47 -13.49 13.55 -8.37
CA LYS A 47 -14.46 14.63 -8.07
C LYS A 47 -13.89 15.79 -7.26
N ALA A 48 -12.83 15.56 -6.48
CA ALA A 48 -12.29 16.55 -5.56
C ALA A 48 -11.62 17.73 -6.29
N SER A 49 -11.65 18.89 -5.64
CA SER A 49 -10.93 20.07 -6.10
C SER A 49 -9.41 19.88 -6.02
N GLU A 50 -8.67 20.68 -6.76
CA GLU A 50 -7.18 20.66 -6.73
C GLU A 50 -6.64 20.92 -5.31
N ALA A 51 -7.29 21.81 -4.54
CA ALA A 51 -6.91 22.12 -3.17
C ALA A 51 -7.07 20.90 -2.24
N GLU A 52 -8.17 20.16 -2.36
CA GLU A 52 -8.42 18.93 -1.61
C GLU A 52 -7.41 17.84 -1.98
N LEU A 53 -7.11 17.71 -3.27
CA LEU A 53 -6.11 16.74 -3.76
C LEU A 53 -4.69 17.11 -3.31
N CYS A 54 -4.32 18.39 -3.33
CA CYS A 54 -3.04 18.83 -2.78
C CYS A 54 -2.90 18.46 -1.31
N LYS A 55 -3.95 18.66 -0.52
CA LYS A 55 -3.98 18.26 0.89
C LYS A 55 -3.86 16.74 1.04
N LEU A 56 -4.70 15.97 0.33
CA LEU A 56 -4.72 14.52 0.38
C LEU A 56 -3.38 13.89 0.01
N PHE A 57 -2.72 14.45 -1.00
CA PHE A 57 -1.45 13.94 -1.52
C PHE A 57 -0.21 14.52 -0.83
N GLY A 58 -0.40 15.52 0.06
CA GLY A 58 0.71 16.21 0.73
C GLY A 58 1.53 17.07 -0.23
N LEU A 59 0.90 17.68 -1.25
CA LEU A 59 1.57 18.48 -2.27
C LEU A 59 1.47 19.97 -1.97
N LYS A 60 2.53 20.71 -2.30
CA LYS A 60 2.54 22.18 -2.26
C LYS A 60 1.96 22.81 -3.53
N LYS A 61 2.03 22.09 -4.65
CA LYS A 61 1.54 22.53 -5.96
C LYS A 61 0.85 21.36 -6.64
N TRP A 62 -0.29 21.64 -7.28
CA TRP A 62 -1.04 20.65 -8.03
C TRP A 62 -0.29 20.17 -9.28
N ASP A 63 -0.43 18.88 -9.55
CA ASP A 63 0.02 18.23 -10.79
C ASP A 63 -1.15 17.40 -11.34
N ALA A 64 -1.65 17.81 -12.50
CA ALA A 64 -2.82 17.20 -13.14
C ALA A 64 -2.59 15.72 -13.52
N ALA A 65 -1.35 15.30 -13.78
CA ALA A 65 -1.01 13.91 -14.04
C ALA A 65 -1.33 12.96 -12.87
N LEU A 66 -1.48 13.50 -11.65
CA LEU A 66 -1.81 12.70 -10.48
C LEU A 66 -3.30 12.34 -10.36
N ARG A 67 -4.18 12.90 -11.20
CA ARG A 67 -5.62 12.56 -11.24
C ARG A 67 -5.92 11.27 -12.04
N GLU A 68 -4.91 10.56 -12.46
CA GLU A 68 -5.08 9.31 -13.18
C GLU A 68 -5.79 8.23 -12.35
N ASN A 69 -6.71 7.50 -12.98
CA ASN A 69 -7.46 6.43 -12.34
C ASN A 69 -6.53 5.31 -11.84
N ILE A 70 -6.59 5.02 -10.55
CA ILE A 70 -5.73 4.02 -9.90
C ILE A 70 -5.88 2.62 -10.52
N PHE A 71 -7.05 2.26 -11.04
CA PHE A 71 -7.32 0.96 -11.65
C PHE A 71 -6.67 0.80 -13.05
N GLU A 72 -6.29 1.90 -13.68
CA GLU A 72 -5.63 1.91 -15.00
C GLU A 72 -4.10 1.91 -14.90
N LYS A 73 -3.58 2.14 -13.70
CA LYS A 73 -2.13 2.19 -13.45
C LYS A 73 -1.48 0.81 -13.45
N GLY A 74 -0.29 0.73 -14.04
CA GLY A 74 0.55 -0.45 -13.95
C GLY A 74 1.02 -0.73 -12.52
N CYS A 75 0.99 -2.01 -12.13
CA CYS A 75 1.42 -2.46 -10.81
C CYS A 75 2.90 -2.88 -10.80
N ALA A 76 3.52 -2.76 -9.64
CA ALA A 76 4.83 -3.29 -9.31
C ALA A 76 4.79 -3.92 -7.91
N LYS A 77 5.69 -4.86 -7.62
CA LYS A 77 5.80 -5.46 -6.27
C LYS A 77 5.90 -4.37 -5.20
N ALA A 78 5.26 -4.55 -4.06
CA ALA A 78 5.24 -3.56 -2.99
C ALA A 78 6.66 -3.16 -2.53
N LEU A 79 7.59 -4.12 -2.43
CA LEU A 79 9.00 -3.84 -2.09
C LEU A 79 9.75 -3.02 -3.16
N LEU A 80 9.27 -2.97 -4.40
CA LEU A 80 9.76 -2.10 -5.47
C LEU A 80 8.96 -0.79 -5.58
N ARG A 81 7.72 -0.80 -5.12
CA ARG A 81 6.86 0.39 -5.15
C ARG A 81 7.31 1.42 -4.13
N TYR A 82 7.59 1.04 -2.90
CA TYR A 82 8.02 1.96 -1.85
C TYR A 82 9.52 2.25 -1.92
N THR A 83 9.91 3.53 -1.76
CA THR A 83 11.30 3.99 -1.97
C THR A 83 11.87 4.85 -0.84
N GLY A 84 11.31 4.90 0.32
CA GLY A 84 11.83 5.66 1.45
C GLY A 84 13.17 5.13 2.00
N THR A 85 13.70 5.77 3.02
CA THR A 85 15.02 5.44 3.60
C THR A 85 15.14 3.98 4.02
N ALA A 86 14.13 3.42 4.68
CA ALA A 86 14.13 2.02 5.08
C ALA A 86 14.18 1.05 3.88
N TYR A 87 13.47 1.38 2.79
CA TYR A 87 13.49 0.56 1.56
C TYR A 87 14.83 0.66 0.81
N ARG A 88 15.49 1.83 0.83
CA ARG A 88 16.84 1.97 0.31
C ARG A 88 17.86 1.17 1.12
N ALA A 89 17.72 1.17 2.46
CA ALA A 89 18.56 0.38 3.34
C ALA A 89 18.37 -1.12 3.15
N LEU A 90 17.12 -1.58 2.91
CA LEU A 90 16.82 -2.97 2.57
C LEU A 90 17.50 -3.39 1.26
N GLY A 91 17.61 -2.48 0.27
CA GLY A 91 18.28 -2.76 -0.99
C GLY A 91 17.67 -3.93 -1.75
N TYR A 92 16.34 -4.11 -1.70
CA TYR A 92 15.64 -5.29 -2.21
C TYR A 92 16.10 -5.75 -3.61
N ALA A 93 16.31 -4.81 -4.54
CA ALA A 93 16.71 -5.14 -5.91
C ALA A 93 18.12 -5.76 -6.01
N SER A 94 18.98 -5.58 -5.01
CA SER A 94 20.34 -6.13 -4.95
C SER A 94 20.45 -7.44 -4.15
N LEU A 95 19.34 -7.90 -3.57
CA LEU A 95 19.31 -9.17 -2.85
C LEU A 95 19.42 -10.36 -3.80
N SER A 96 19.95 -11.49 -3.30
CA SER A 96 19.90 -12.75 -4.04
C SER A 96 18.45 -13.19 -4.30
N PRO A 97 18.19 -14.00 -5.36
CA PRO A 97 16.83 -14.45 -5.67
C PRO A 97 16.11 -15.10 -4.48
N GLY A 98 16.79 -15.94 -3.70
CA GLY A 98 16.20 -16.56 -2.49
C GLY A 98 15.88 -15.55 -1.39
N ALA A 99 16.71 -14.52 -1.21
CA ALA A 99 16.45 -13.45 -0.24
C ALA A 99 15.32 -12.53 -0.71
N GLN A 100 15.19 -12.29 -2.01
CA GLN A 100 14.05 -11.57 -2.57
C GLN A 100 12.75 -12.34 -2.33
N GLU A 101 12.71 -13.63 -2.65
CA GLU A 101 11.54 -14.49 -2.43
C GLU A 101 11.16 -14.53 -0.93
N PHE A 102 12.14 -14.66 -0.05
CA PHE A 102 11.90 -14.60 1.40
C PHE A 102 11.28 -13.26 1.80
N ALA A 103 11.84 -12.14 1.37
CA ALA A 103 11.32 -10.81 1.68
C ALA A 103 9.90 -10.60 1.14
N GLU A 104 9.62 -11.04 -0.09
CA GLU A 104 8.29 -10.97 -0.71
C GLU A 104 7.20 -11.70 0.08
N ARG A 105 7.51 -12.90 0.58
CA ARG A 105 6.55 -13.78 1.27
C ARG A 105 6.41 -13.47 2.75
N ASN A 106 7.40 -12.82 3.36
CA ASN A 106 7.44 -12.67 4.80
C ASN A 106 7.34 -11.22 5.30
N THR A 107 7.46 -10.23 4.42
CA THR A 107 7.26 -8.83 4.82
C THR A 107 5.81 -8.41 4.61
N ILE A 108 5.16 -7.98 5.69
CA ILE A 108 3.82 -7.38 5.66
C ILE A 108 3.98 -5.87 5.78
N ILE A 109 3.56 -5.14 4.75
CA ILE A 109 3.60 -3.69 4.70
C ILE A 109 2.20 -3.15 5.00
N PHE A 110 2.09 -2.25 5.96
CA PHE A 110 0.81 -1.64 6.35
C PHE A 110 0.53 -0.40 5.49
N SER A 111 0.11 -0.64 4.25
CA SER A 111 -0.22 0.42 3.30
C SER A 111 -1.38 1.28 3.81
N ASN A 112 -1.24 2.61 3.73
CA ASN A 112 -2.30 3.55 4.12
C ASN A 112 -3.53 3.53 3.19
N LEU A 113 -3.40 3.07 1.94
CA LEU A 113 -4.52 2.94 1.00
C LEU A 113 -4.96 1.49 0.78
N PHE A 114 -4.02 0.54 0.81
CA PHE A 114 -4.29 -0.86 0.49
C PHE A 114 -4.44 -1.75 1.73
N GLY A 115 -4.18 -1.21 2.94
CA GLY A 115 -4.13 -2.00 4.17
C GLY A 115 -2.93 -2.95 4.21
N PRO A 116 -3.00 -4.08 4.93
CA PRO A 116 -1.91 -5.03 4.99
C PRO A 116 -1.70 -5.72 3.63
N VAL A 117 -0.48 -5.62 3.10
CA VAL A 117 -0.05 -6.26 1.84
C VAL A 117 1.27 -6.98 2.06
N LEU A 118 1.54 -8.05 1.30
CA LEU A 118 2.86 -8.68 1.27
C LEU A 118 3.86 -7.87 0.46
N GLY A 119 5.14 -8.08 0.72
CA GLY A 119 6.23 -7.48 -0.05
C GLY A 119 6.17 -7.79 -1.55
N GLY A 120 5.64 -8.97 -1.91
CA GLY A 120 5.43 -9.41 -3.29
C GLY A 120 4.12 -8.97 -3.92
N ASP A 121 3.16 -8.44 -3.16
CA ASP A 121 1.87 -8.00 -3.68
C ASP A 121 2.06 -6.84 -4.68
N ALA A 122 1.29 -6.86 -5.77
CA ALA A 122 1.43 -5.89 -6.85
C ALA A 122 0.56 -4.65 -6.62
N LEU A 123 1.21 -3.50 -6.44
CA LEU A 123 0.58 -2.22 -6.17
C LEU A 123 0.78 -1.23 -7.33
N PRO A 124 -0.24 -0.45 -7.71
CA PRO A 124 -0.07 0.69 -8.59
C PRO A 124 0.66 1.84 -7.88
N ASN A 125 1.13 2.83 -8.64
CA ASN A 125 1.55 4.09 -8.03
C ASN A 125 0.33 4.89 -7.57
N TYR A 126 0.37 5.39 -6.34
CA TYR A 126 -0.71 6.18 -5.73
C TYR A 126 -0.14 7.20 -4.75
N LYS A 127 -0.92 8.22 -4.44
CA LYS A 127 -0.59 9.18 -3.40
C LYS A 127 -1.71 9.25 -2.36
N LEU A 128 -1.33 9.07 -1.12
CA LEU A 128 -2.17 9.31 0.04
C LEU A 128 -1.23 9.67 1.19
N LYS A 129 -1.29 10.91 1.65
CA LYS A 129 -0.51 11.36 2.79
C LYS A 129 -0.99 10.65 4.05
N GLN A 130 -0.06 10.26 4.88
CA GLN A 130 -0.33 9.55 6.12
C GLN A 130 -1.26 10.37 7.04
N GLY A 131 -2.32 9.71 7.55
CA GLY A 131 -3.30 10.33 8.43
C GLY A 131 -4.36 11.18 7.74
N GLU A 132 -4.25 11.46 6.44
CA GLU A 132 -5.29 12.19 5.71
C GLU A 132 -6.51 11.29 5.41
N LYS A 133 -7.68 11.94 5.40
CA LYS A 133 -8.97 11.31 5.10
C LYS A 133 -9.48 11.83 3.76
N PHE A 134 -10.24 11.00 3.06
CA PHE A 134 -10.89 11.39 1.80
C PHE A 134 -12.39 11.07 1.87
N GLY A 135 -13.23 12.01 1.48
CA GLY A 135 -14.69 11.85 1.55
C GLY A 135 -15.21 11.46 2.95
N GLY A 136 -14.53 11.89 4.03
CA GLY A 136 -14.85 11.50 5.41
C GLY A 136 -14.34 10.11 5.81
N ILE A 137 -13.72 9.35 4.90
CA ILE A 137 -13.23 7.99 5.15
C ILE A 137 -11.85 8.06 5.80
N ASP A 138 -11.71 7.32 6.91
CA ASP A 138 -10.45 7.03 7.59
C ASP A 138 -9.98 5.62 7.17
N ALA A 139 -9.03 5.57 6.24
CA ALA A 139 -8.55 4.30 5.71
C ALA A 139 -7.87 3.43 6.78
N ALA A 140 -7.12 4.03 7.72
CA ALA A 140 -6.48 3.28 8.79
C ALA A 140 -7.50 2.62 9.71
N LYS A 141 -8.56 3.37 10.08
CA LYS A 141 -9.67 2.81 10.87
C LYS A 141 -10.39 1.70 10.11
N PHE A 142 -10.70 1.91 8.84
CA PHE A 142 -11.38 0.92 8.00
C PHE A 142 -10.61 -0.41 7.94
N TYR A 143 -9.30 -0.35 7.67
CA TYR A 143 -8.48 -1.57 7.58
C TYR A 143 -8.32 -2.23 8.94
N ARG A 144 -8.14 -1.49 10.02
CA ARG A 144 -8.11 -2.04 11.36
C ARG A 144 -9.41 -2.81 11.66
N ASP A 145 -10.56 -2.20 11.43
CA ASP A 145 -11.85 -2.80 11.74
C ASP A 145 -12.17 -4.02 10.85
N SER A 146 -11.69 -4.04 9.60
CA SER A 146 -12.03 -5.07 8.62
C SER A 146 -10.99 -6.18 8.49
N PHE A 147 -9.72 -5.92 8.78
CA PHE A 147 -8.62 -6.85 8.49
C PHE A 147 -7.92 -7.42 9.73
N SER A 148 -8.09 -6.82 10.93
CA SER A 148 -7.35 -7.27 12.12
C SER A 148 -7.56 -8.74 12.42
N ALA A 149 -8.78 -9.24 12.40
CA ALA A 149 -9.06 -10.66 12.69
C ALA A 149 -8.41 -11.63 11.69
N ALA A 150 -8.30 -11.26 10.41
CA ALA A 150 -7.60 -12.07 9.41
C ALA A 150 -6.08 -12.01 9.61
N LEU A 151 -5.57 -10.82 9.91
CA LEU A 151 -4.15 -10.61 10.20
C LEU A 151 -3.72 -11.37 11.47
N ASP A 152 -4.52 -11.30 12.54
CA ASP A 152 -4.24 -12.00 13.80
C ASP A 152 -4.17 -13.51 13.57
N ARG A 153 -5.11 -14.09 12.82
CA ARG A 153 -5.06 -15.53 12.45
C ARG A 153 -3.84 -15.86 11.60
N TYR A 154 -3.46 -14.99 10.68
CA TYR A 154 -2.30 -15.19 9.80
C TYR A 154 -0.98 -15.16 10.58
N LEU A 155 -0.92 -14.43 11.68
CA LEU A 155 0.26 -14.24 12.50
C LEU A 155 0.32 -15.15 13.76
N ALA A 156 -0.75 -15.89 14.06
CA ALA A 156 -0.94 -16.56 15.36
C ALA A 156 0.22 -17.46 15.81
N ASP A 157 0.84 -18.20 14.88
CA ASP A 157 1.93 -19.13 15.17
C ASP A 157 3.28 -18.67 14.59
N GLU A 158 3.39 -17.39 14.26
CA GLU A 158 4.59 -16.84 13.64
C GLU A 158 5.51 -16.11 14.63
N CYS A 159 6.80 -16.30 14.47
CA CYS A 159 7.79 -15.40 15.06
C CYS A 159 7.73 -14.06 14.33
N ILE A 160 7.53 -12.97 15.05
CA ILE A 160 7.31 -11.65 14.47
C ILE A 160 8.50 -10.72 14.74
N VAL A 161 9.00 -10.08 13.69
CA VAL A 161 9.93 -8.96 13.77
C VAL A 161 9.17 -7.69 13.41
N ASP A 162 8.88 -6.84 14.38
CA ASP A 162 8.15 -5.59 14.15
C ASP A 162 9.12 -4.43 13.92
N LEU A 163 9.18 -3.96 12.67
CA LEU A 163 10.00 -2.83 12.22
C LEU A 163 9.14 -1.62 11.84
N ARG A 164 7.90 -1.57 12.30
CA ARG A 164 7.03 -0.43 12.00
C ARG A 164 7.47 0.81 12.77
N ALA A 165 7.30 1.98 12.15
CA ALA A 165 7.41 3.25 12.85
C ALA A 165 6.23 3.43 13.82
N GLY A 166 6.41 4.20 14.89
CA GLY A 166 5.46 4.33 16.00
C GLY A 166 4.06 4.89 15.66
N PHE A 167 3.81 5.19 14.40
CA PHE A 167 2.47 5.57 13.92
C PHE A 167 1.61 4.35 13.49
N TYR A 168 2.24 3.24 13.10
CA TYR A 168 1.57 2.05 12.52
C TYR A 168 1.36 0.96 13.54
#